data_1256107777be96dfcceb34ea92fcb004
#
_entry.id   1256107777be96dfcceb34ea92fcb004
#
_cell.length_a   1.000
_cell.length_b   1.000
_cell.length_c   1.000
_cell.angle_alpha   90.00
_cell.angle_beta   90.00
_cell.angle_gamma   90.00
#
_symmetry.space_group_name_H-M   'P 1'
#
loop_
_entity.id
_entity.type
_entity.pdbx_description
1 polymer ?
#
loop_
_entity_poly.entity_id
_entity_poly.type
_entity_poly.pdbx_seq_one_letter_code
_entity_poly.pdbx_strand_id
1 'polypeptide(L)'
;MGLKALAGAEVAGKLATALPGAVTESGAASITVDSKALASVMRVLKESPEFEFNYLNSVTAADYIEYFEVVYHLTSMKKKQTLTVKVKVSGRENPRVPSVTHLWQGADYQEREVYDLMGIHFDGHPNLKRIALWEGFKGHPLRRDFL
;
A
#
# COMPACT_ATOMS: atom_id res chain seq x y z
N MET A 1 9.01 -0.68 -25.69
CA MET A 1 9.02 -1.80 -24.74
C MET A 1 8.18 -1.46 -23.54
N GLY A 2 7.17 -2.26 -23.30
CA GLY A 2 6.28 -2.05 -22.18
C GLY A 2 6.87 -2.51 -20.86
N LEU A 3 6.21 -2.11 -19.78
CA LEU A 3 6.54 -2.57 -18.44
C LEU A 3 6.03 -4.01 -18.28
N LYS A 4 6.79 -4.80 -17.53
CA LYS A 4 6.45 -6.19 -17.27
C LYS A 4 6.07 -6.37 -15.80
N ALA A 5 4.94 -7.01 -15.54
CA ALA A 5 4.53 -7.33 -14.18
C ALA A 5 5.37 -8.50 -13.65
N LEU A 6 5.93 -8.32 -12.45
CA LEU A 6 6.66 -9.41 -11.78
C LEU A 6 5.67 -10.42 -11.21
N ALA A 7 6.04 -11.70 -11.29
CA ALA A 7 5.23 -12.75 -10.68
C ALA A 7 5.28 -12.62 -9.17
N GLY A 8 4.11 -12.66 -8.52
CA GLY A 8 4.04 -12.54 -7.07
C GLY A 8 4.82 -13.63 -6.34
N ALA A 9 4.78 -14.85 -6.84
CA ALA A 9 5.50 -15.97 -6.22
C ALA A 9 7.03 -15.75 -6.24
N GLU A 10 7.56 -15.16 -7.30
CA GLU A 10 8.99 -14.86 -7.42
C GLU A 10 9.39 -13.82 -6.36
N VAL A 11 8.62 -12.75 -6.25
CA VAL A 11 8.88 -11.70 -5.27
C VAL A 11 8.74 -12.24 -3.85
N ALA A 12 7.70 -13.03 -3.60
CA ALA A 12 7.47 -13.64 -2.28
C ALA A 12 8.64 -14.54 -1.88
N GLY A 13 9.17 -15.32 -2.81
CA GLY A 13 10.32 -16.18 -2.54
C GLY A 13 11.57 -15.41 -2.17
N LYS A 14 11.84 -14.32 -2.87
CA LYS A 14 12.98 -13.46 -2.58
C LYS A 14 12.83 -12.72 -1.26
N LEU A 15 11.64 -12.25 -0.96
CA LEU A 15 11.37 -11.55 0.30
C LEU A 15 11.40 -12.49 1.50
N ALA A 16 11.05 -13.77 1.32
CA ALA A 16 11.06 -14.73 2.41
C ALA A 16 12.46 -14.92 2.99
N THR A 17 13.49 -14.73 2.20
CA THR A 17 14.89 -14.82 2.65
C THR A 17 15.23 -13.68 3.59
N ALA A 18 14.86 -12.44 3.20
CA ALA A 18 15.18 -11.25 3.97
C ALA A 18 14.19 -11.00 5.11
N LEU A 19 12.92 -11.27 4.88
CA LEU A 19 11.83 -10.97 5.81
C LEU A 19 10.87 -12.17 5.91
N PRO A 20 11.25 -13.21 6.65
CA PRO A 20 10.39 -14.40 6.79
C PRO A 20 9.02 -14.04 7.38
N GLY A 21 7.96 -14.56 6.78
CA GLY A 21 6.59 -14.36 7.27
C GLY A 21 5.97 -13.02 6.91
N ALA A 22 6.70 -12.13 6.23
CA ALA A 22 6.17 -10.82 5.86
C ALA A 22 5.10 -10.92 4.77
N VAL A 23 5.29 -11.81 3.80
CA VAL A 23 4.35 -12.03 2.70
C VAL A 23 3.41 -13.15 3.09
N THR A 24 2.11 -12.85 3.15
CA THR A 24 1.09 -13.83 3.56
C THR A 24 0.46 -14.56 2.39
N GLU A 25 0.39 -13.90 1.24
CA GLU A 25 -0.18 -14.49 0.03
C GLU A 25 0.57 -13.95 -1.19
N SER A 26 0.53 -14.69 -2.30
CA SER A 26 1.06 -14.20 -3.57
C SER A 26 0.08 -14.51 -4.69
N GLY A 27 -0.10 -13.53 -5.58
CA GLY A 27 -0.95 -13.67 -6.77
C GLY A 27 -0.11 -13.68 -8.03
N ALA A 28 -0.77 -13.63 -9.17
CA ALA A 28 -0.08 -13.66 -10.48
C ALA A 28 0.91 -12.50 -10.64
N ALA A 29 0.52 -11.31 -10.19
CA ALA A 29 1.35 -10.10 -10.32
C ALA A 29 1.30 -9.27 -9.03
N SER A 30 1.01 -9.90 -7.90
CA SER A 30 0.83 -9.20 -6.62
C SER A 30 1.32 -10.03 -5.45
N ILE A 31 1.61 -9.34 -4.36
CA ILE A 31 1.86 -9.97 -3.06
C ILE A 31 0.96 -9.32 -2.02
N THR A 32 0.57 -10.09 -1.02
CA THR A 32 -0.15 -9.57 0.15
C THR A 32 0.81 -9.63 1.32
N VAL A 33 0.91 -8.54 2.04
CA VAL A 33 1.91 -8.33 3.09
C VAL A 33 1.21 -8.07 4.42
N ASP A 34 1.79 -8.59 5.50
CA ASP A 34 1.33 -8.27 6.85
C ASP A 34 1.56 -6.77 7.09
N SER A 35 0.55 -6.09 7.62
CA SER A 35 0.63 -4.64 7.87
C SER A 35 1.82 -4.25 8.74
N LYS A 36 2.18 -5.09 9.70
CA LYS A 36 3.31 -4.83 10.59
C LYS A 36 4.66 -4.88 9.86
N ALA A 37 4.72 -5.60 8.75
CA ALA A 37 5.94 -5.74 7.96
C ALA A 37 5.97 -4.81 6.75
N LEU A 38 4.91 -4.05 6.52
CA LEU A 38 4.79 -3.24 5.31
C LEU A 38 5.96 -2.31 5.08
N ALA A 39 6.35 -1.54 6.09
CA ALA A 39 7.44 -0.58 5.95
C ALA A 39 8.76 -1.27 5.57
N SER A 40 9.04 -2.41 6.19
CA SER A 40 10.26 -3.18 5.91
C SER A 40 10.23 -3.77 4.51
N VAL A 41 9.11 -4.33 4.10
CA VAL A 41 8.93 -4.89 2.74
C VAL A 41 9.11 -3.79 1.71
N MET A 42 8.46 -2.65 1.90
CA MET A 42 8.53 -1.54 0.95
C MET A 42 9.95 -0.98 0.83
N ARG A 43 10.68 -0.92 1.94
CA ARG A 43 12.08 -0.48 1.92
C ARG A 43 12.92 -1.44 1.06
N VAL A 44 12.75 -2.75 1.24
CA VAL A 44 13.48 -3.73 0.44
C VAL A 44 13.12 -3.60 -1.04
N LEU A 45 11.84 -3.47 -1.35
CA LEU A 45 11.39 -3.33 -2.74
C LEU A 45 11.96 -2.07 -3.40
N LYS A 46 12.10 -0.99 -2.64
CA LYS A 46 12.64 0.26 -3.17
C LYS A 46 14.16 0.21 -3.31
N GLU A 47 14.86 -0.26 -2.29
CA GLU A 47 16.30 -0.12 -2.17
C GLU A 47 17.12 -1.30 -2.68
N SER A 48 16.55 -2.49 -2.72
CA SER A 48 17.28 -3.67 -3.18
C SER A 48 17.63 -3.58 -4.65
N PRO A 49 18.89 -3.91 -5.04
CA PRO A 49 19.28 -3.95 -6.45
C PRO A 49 18.46 -4.93 -7.29
N GLU A 50 17.83 -5.91 -6.67
CA GLU A 50 17.00 -6.88 -7.38
C GLU A 50 15.69 -6.27 -7.84
N PHE A 51 15.16 -5.27 -7.13
CA PHE A 51 13.84 -4.72 -7.38
C PHE A 51 13.86 -3.27 -7.86
N GLU A 52 14.47 -2.39 -7.11
CA GLU A 52 14.60 -0.96 -7.42
C GLU A 52 13.26 -0.31 -7.81
N PHE A 53 12.20 -0.59 -7.05
CA PHE A 53 10.90 0.04 -7.26
C PHE A 53 10.96 1.48 -6.75
N ASN A 54 11.45 2.36 -7.60
CA ASN A 54 11.69 3.76 -7.26
C ASN A 54 10.47 4.67 -7.50
N TYR A 55 9.39 4.13 -8.04
CA TYR A 55 8.20 4.91 -8.34
C TYR A 55 6.94 4.27 -7.78
N LEU A 56 6.19 5.04 -7.00
CA LEU A 56 4.89 4.65 -6.49
C LEU A 56 3.83 5.26 -7.41
N ASN A 57 3.14 4.40 -8.16
CA ASN A 57 2.10 4.85 -9.09
C ASN A 57 0.86 5.32 -8.37
N SER A 58 0.38 4.51 -7.42
CA SER A 58 -0.86 4.81 -6.72
C SER A 58 -0.96 4.08 -5.39
N VAL A 59 -1.71 4.66 -4.48
CA VAL A 59 -2.18 4.02 -3.26
C VAL A 59 -3.70 4.13 -3.28
N THR A 60 -4.37 2.99 -3.27
CA THR A 60 -5.83 2.94 -3.28
C THR A 60 -6.30 2.00 -2.18
N ALA A 61 -7.59 1.96 -1.92
CA ALA A 61 -8.14 1.05 -0.95
C ALA A 61 -9.51 0.56 -1.38
N ALA A 62 -9.85 -0.65 -0.95
CA ALA A 62 -11.16 -1.25 -1.18
C ALA A 62 -11.75 -1.68 0.16
N ASP A 63 -13.06 -1.58 0.29
CA ASP A 63 -13.79 -2.01 1.47
C ASP A 63 -14.51 -3.32 1.15
N TYR A 64 -14.05 -4.42 1.78
CA TYR A 64 -14.65 -5.74 1.60
C TYR A 64 -15.57 -6.12 2.75
N ILE A 65 -15.98 -5.14 3.57
CA ILE A 65 -16.86 -5.32 4.74
C ILE A 65 -16.09 -5.98 5.90
N GLU A 66 -15.54 -7.16 5.71
CA GLU A 66 -14.79 -7.88 6.75
C GLU A 66 -13.44 -7.26 7.03
N TYR A 67 -12.86 -6.61 6.03
CA TYR A 67 -11.58 -5.91 6.14
C TYR A 67 -11.47 -4.88 5.03
N PHE A 68 -10.52 -3.95 5.20
CA PHE A 68 -10.09 -3.06 4.13
C PHE A 68 -8.84 -3.64 3.48
N GLU A 69 -8.66 -3.38 2.20
CA GLU A 69 -7.44 -3.75 1.50
C GLU A 69 -6.81 -2.50 0.91
N VAL A 70 -5.59 -2.18 1.33
CA VAL A 70 -4.83 -1.08 0.77
C VAL A 70 -3.94 -1.64 -0.33
N VAL A 71 -3.97 -1.02 -1.49
CA VAL A 71 -3.30 -1.52 -2.69
C VAL A 71 -2.29 -0.48 -3.18
N TYR A 72 -1.04 -0.92 -3.32
CA TYR A 72 0.06 -0.09 -3.79
C TYR A 72 0.53 -0.61 -5.15
N HIS A 73 0.61 0.28 -6.12
CA HIS A 73 1.15 -0.06 -7.45
C HIS A 73 2.52 0.57 -7.57
N LEU A 74 3.53 -0.28 -7.76
CA LEU A 74 4.93 0.13 -7.83
C LEU A 74 5.51 -0.12 -9.21
N THR A 75 6.44 0.73 -9.62
CA THR A 75 7.16 0.58 -10.89
C THR A 75 8.65 0.77 -10.66
N SER A 76 9.45 -0.09 -11.28
CA SER A 76 10.87 0.13 -11.44
C SER A 76 11.08 0.62 -12.87
N MET A 77 11.39 1.90 -13.00
CA MET A 77 11.65 2.49 -14.32
C MET A 77 12.91 1.90 -14.94
N LYS A 78 13.91 1.66 -14.10
CA LYS A 78 15.18 1.11 -14.56
C LYS A 78 15.05 -0.31 -15.08
N LYS A 79 14.34 -1.16 -14.34
CA LYS A 79 14.16 -2.58 -14.71
C LYS A 79 12.92 -2.81 -15.57
N LYS A 80 12.12 -1.78 -15.77
CA LYS A 80 10.87 -1.85 -16.54
C LYS A 80 9.94 -2.93 -16.03
N GLN A 81 9.73 -2.93 -14.73
CA GLN A 81 8.90 -3.92 -14.03
C GLN A 81 7.87 -3.23 -13.15
N THR A 82 6.74 -3.88 -12.95
CA THR A 82 5.68 -3.42 -12.05
C THR A 82 5.37 -4.49 -11.02
N LEU A 83 4.82 -4.07 -9.89
CA LEU A 83 4.36 -4.99 -8.85
C LEU A 83 3.21 -4.34 -8.10
N THR A 84 2.23 -5.15 -7.75
CA THR A 84 1.13 -4.72 -6.88
C THR A 84 1.37 -5.30 -5.48
N VAL A 85 1.34 -4.44 -4.47
CA VAL A 85 1.46 -4.85 -3.06
C VAL A 85 0.14 -4.57 -2.37
N LYS A 86 -0.40 -5.58 -1.69
CA LYS A 86 -1.68 -5.48 -0.99
C LYS A 86 -1.49 -5.69 0.50
N VAL A 87 -2.26 -4.96 1.30
CA VAL A 87 -2.27 -5.10 2.75
C VAL A 87 -3.71 -5.18 3.21
N LYS A 88 -4.05 -6.25 3.93
CA LYS A 88 -5.37 -6.37 4.55
C LYS A 88 -5.34 -5.67 5.90
N VAL A 89 -6.31 -4.80 6.12
CA VAL A 89 -6.41 -4.03 7.37
C VAL A 89 -7.75 -4.36 8.01
N SER A 90 -7.69 -4.98 9.17
CA SER A 90 -8.91 -5.33 9.93
C SER A 90 -9.26 -4.23 10.91
N GLY A 91 -10.52 -4.25 11.39
CA GLY A 91 -11.00 -3.27 12.36
C GLY A 91 -11.60 -2.05 11.66
N ARG A 92 -12.93 -1.97 11.69
CA ARG A 92 -13.62 -0.89 10.98
C ARG A 92 -13.63 0.43 11.75
N GLU A 93 -13.43 0.38 13.07
CA GLU A 93 -13.48 1.59 13.88
C GLU A 93 -12.18 2.40 13.81
N ASN A 94 -11.06 1.71 13.71
CA ASN A 94 -9.76 2.38 13.70
C ASN A 94 -8.75 1.63 12.84
N PRO A 95 -9.03 1.47 11.54
CA PRO A 95 -8.10 0.77 10.66
C PRO A 95 -6.81 1.57 10.48
N ARG A 96 -5.68 0.91 10.62
CA ARG A 96 -4.36 1.55 10.58
C ARG A 96 -3.38 0.75 9.76
N VAL A 97 -2.48 1.45 9.07
CA VAL A 97 -1.38 0.84 8.33
C VAL A 97 -0.19 1.82 8.37
N PRO A 98 1.05 1.34 8.36
CA PRO A 98 2.19 2.25 8.34
C PRO A 98 2.22 3.11 7.08
N SER A 99 2.60 4.38 7.23
CA SER A 99 2.81 5.29 6.10
C SER A 99 4.08 4.90 5.35
N VAL A 100 4.09 5.14 4.03
CA VAL A 100 5.29 4.96 3.22
C VAL A 100 5.79 6.28 2.62
N THR A 101 5.36 7.41 3.20
CA THR A 101 5.80 8.74 2.74
C THR A 101 7.30 8.93 2.84
N HIS A 102 7.95 8.30 3.81
CA HIS A 102 9.40 8.36 3.97
C HIS A 102 10.16 7.63 2.85
N LEU A 103 9.48 6.79 2.10
CA LEU A 103 10.09 6.08 0.97
C LEU A 103 9.74 6.74 -0.37
N TRP A 104 8.50 7.22 -0.51
CA TRP A 104 8.04 7.89 -1.73
C TRP A 104 7.22 9.12 -1.36
N GLN A 105 7.70 10.30 -1.72
CA GLN A 105 6.99 11.54 -1.42
C GLN A 105 5.60 11.60 -2.04
N GLY A 106 5.43 10.97 -3.19
CA GLY A 106 4.13 10.90 -3.86
C GLY A 106 3.05 10.22 -3.03
N ALA A 107 3.43 9.43 -2.03
CA ALA A 107 2.48 8.77 -1.15
C ALA A 107 1.72 9.77 -0.27
N ASP A 108 2.28 10.92 0.04
CA ASP A 108 1.69 11.91 0.93
C ASP A 108 0.23 12.20 0.54
N TYR A 109 0.03 12.70 -0.67
CA TYR A 109 -1.30 13.07 -1.14
C TYR A 109 -2.23 11.87 -1.24
N GLN A 110 -1.72 10.76 -1.75
CA GLN A 110 -2.53 9.57 -1.96
C GLN A 110 -2.97 8.92 -0.66
N GLU A 111 -2.11 8.88 0.35
CA GLU A 111 -2.49 8.38 1.67
C GLU A 111 -3.53 9.27 2.32
N ARG A 112 -3.41 10.58 2.17
CA ARG A 112 -4.41 11.52 2.69
C ARG A 112 -5.76 11.33 2.00
N GLU A 113 -5.78 11.07 0.71
CA GLU A 113 -7.01 10.80 -0.02
C GLU A 113 -7.69 9.53 0.48
N VAL A 114 -6.94 8.46 0.67
CA VAL A 114 -7.48 7.21 1.23
C VAL A 114 -8.03 7.43 2.64
N TYR A 115 -7.27 8.15 3.47
CA TYR A 115 -7.73 8.50 4.81
C TYR A 115 -9.05 9.27 4.76
N ASP A 116 -9.11 10.28 3.89
CA ASP A 116 -10.28 11.14 3.80
C ASP A 116 -11.54 10.36 3.40
N LEU A 117 -11.43 9.51 2.40
CA LEU A 117 -12.58 8.83 1.81
C LEU A 117 -12.92 7.48 2.46
N MET A 118 -11.93 6.81 3.06
CA MET A 118 -12.08 5.46 3.64
C MET A 118 -11.87 5.41 5.14
N GLY A 119 -11.24 6.43 5.72
CA GLY A 119 -11.00 6.46 7.16
C GLY A 119 -9.84 5.59 7.63
N ILE A 120 -8.97 5.16 6.72
CA ILE A 120 -7.80 4.37 7.10
C ILE A 120 -6.69 5.31 7.52
N HIS A 121 -6.14 5.10 8.72
CA HIS A 121 -5.04 5.91 9.25
C HIS A 121 -3.71 5.38 8.76
N PHE A 122 -2.82 6.29 8.37
CA PHE A 122 -1.47 5.95 7.95
C PHE A 122 -0.50 6.41 9.03
N ASP A 123 -0.06 5.46 9.85
CA ASP A 123 0.80 5.76 11.00
C ASP A 123 2.17 6.29 10.53
N GLY A 124 2.57 7.40 11.12
CA GLY A 124 3.83 8.05 10.75
C GLY A 124 3.70 9.04 9.61
N HIS A 125 2.51 9.23 9.06
CA HIS A 125 2.29 10.25 8.04
C HIS A 125 2.54 11.63 8.66
N PRO A 126 3.32 12.50 7.99
CA PRO A 126 3.70 13.79 8.57
C PRO A 126 2.54 14.77 8.72
N ASN A 127 1.47 14.62 7.94
CA ASN A 127 0.39 15.60 7.94
C ASN A 127 -0.92 14.97 7.46
N LEU A 128 -1.41 13.99 8.24
CA LEU A 128 -2.61 13.25 7.86
C LEU A 128 -3.87 14.06 8.18
N LYS A 129 -4.47 14.64 7.15
CA LYS A 129 -5.70 15.42 7.26
C LYS A 129 -6.49 15.32 5.98
N ARG A 130 -7.77 15.70 6.04
CA ARG A 130 -8.65 15.64 4.86
C ARG A 130 -8.19 16.62 3.78
N ILE A 131 -8.37 16.23 2.53
CA ILE A 131 -8.00 17.03 1.37
C ILE A 131 -9.10 17.12 0.31
N ALA A 132 -9.89 16.05 0.16
CA ALA A 132 -10.95 16.00 -0.85
C ALA A 132 -12.26 16.56 -0.31
N LEU A 133 -12.52 16.36 0.98
CA LEU A 133 -13.73 16.81 1.65
C LEU A 133 -13.41 18.01 2.55
N TRP A 134 -14.42 18.86 2.75
CA TRP A 134 -14.23 20.01 3.62
C TRP A 134 -14.03 19.56 5.07
N GLU A 135 -13.29 20.37 5.82
CA GLU A 135 -13.02 20.12 7.22
C GLU A 135 -14.33 20.07 8.00
N GLY A 136 -14.46 19.06 8.83
CA GLY A 136 -15.69 18.84 9.57
C GLY A 136 -16.69 17.92 8.91
N PHE A 137 -16.47 17.54 7.65
CA PHE A 137 -17.32 16.55 7.01
C PHE A 137 -17.30 15.26 7.82
N LYS A 138 -18.46 14.71 8.09
CA LYS A 138 -18.59 13.49 8.90
C LYS A 138 -18.66 12.26 8.01
N GLY A 139 -17.85 11.26 8.36
CA GLY A 139 -17.84 9.99 7.68
C GLY A 139 -16.85 9.91 6.53
N HIS A 140 -16.83 8.75 5.90
CA HIS A 140 -15.90 8.41 4.84
C HIS A 140 -16.68 7.81 3.67
N PRO A 141 -16.94 8.62 2.63
CA PRO A 141 -17.92 8.29 1.58
C PRO A 141 -17.66 7.01 0.80
N LEU A 142 -16.41 6.57 0.68
CA LEU A 142 -16.13 5.35 -0.08
C LEU A 142 -16.27 4.07 0.72
N ARG A 143 -16.58 4.15 2.01
CA ARG A 143 -16.90 2.96 2.78
C ARG A 143 -18.25 2.39 2.34
N ARG A 144 -18.37 1.08 2.36
CA ARG A 144 -19.60 0.41 1.95
C ARG A 144 -20.75 0.63 2.93
N ASP A 145 -20.45 1.00 4.15
CA ASP A 145 -21.42 1.30 5.20
C ASP A 145 -21.70 2.79 5.37
N PHE A 146 -21.22 3.63 4.47
CA PHE A 146 -21.51 5.07 4.51
C PHE A 146 -22.97 5.32 4.12
N LEU A 147 -23.62 6.16 4.92
CA LEU A 147 -25.03 6.52 4.70
C LEU A 147 -25.18 7.97 4.25
#